data_629e229404a7e5e3d987df6e1554fcf6
#
_entry.id   629e229404a7e5e3d987df6e1554fcf6
#
_cell.length_a   1.000
_cell.length_b   1.000
_cell.length_c   1.000
_cell.angle_alpha   90.00
_cell.angle_beta   90.00
_cell.angle_gamma   90.00
#
_symmetry.space_group_name_H-M   'P 1'
#
loop_
_entity.id
_entity.type
_entity.pdbx_description
1 polymer ?
#
loop_
_entity_poly.entity_id
_entity_poly.type
_entity_poly.pdbx_seq_one_letter_code
_entity_poly.pdbx_strand_id
1 'polypeptide(L)'
;MQNFVVRTHLDRDIFKPLYAKWLAENSAATEGRSENEKYQLFLISMYNDFYAEMKSHIKNIAPHILLAEQTNTGGSLVISMSENYDVVDGHSYNGHPLFYERRFTVQLYVDSSDALEKKSGAFIMMAARRILTKPSAVTEWDYVRPNPTAAEGGLIVGAYSALNGIDGLWHFTYTHSREKIAKNDRLGMFDTAGDAVRTLANKIGALIHLRRDVSESKVVLPTLVESDFYTNGNTENAYRLSPQLAELALVAKTGNIVAKDAESAMKKLPANTAAVLYSSSVMMPRNSAKKIFDAFDKDLVAKVSSGVELGDGVIDLANGTYLSSNRQLFLDTKNAAWKAVTPRSEIFIQREGRSLKGDFAEVKNTKGWSIVAVCSLEKKPLKSSSRILVAHLTDMMNDGQRFASDKFNVVLEWGSAKYLLKRGDSEISFSDTLENFKCFALDTSGRRIAEIPIVRSDAFAAVKISTHNPFGSVIAYELVKNLAK
;
A
#
# COMPACT_ATOMS: atom_id res chain seq x y z
N MET A 1 -20.20 6.39 5.62
CA MET A 1 -20.35 7.55 6.52
C MET A 1 -21.06 8.70 5.80
N GLN A 2 -20.66 9.12 4.59
CA GLN A 2 -21.34 10.18 3.81
C GLN A 2 -22.83 9.86 3.56
N ASN A 3 -23.16 8.63 3.12
CA ASN A 3 -24.57 8.23 2.95
C ASN A 3 -25.37 8.27 4.24
N PHE A 4 -24.73 8.00 5.36
CA PHE A 4 -25.39 8.09 6.68
C PHE A 4 -25.63 9.54 7.08
N VAL A 5 -24.65 10.41 6.95
CA VAL A 5 -24.77 11.84 7.28
C VAL A 5 -25.82 12.49 6.40
N VAL A 6 -25.86 12.17 5.12
CA VAL A 6 -26.80 12.76 4.17
C VAL A 6 -28.22 12.23 4.38
N ARG A 7 -28.42 10.91 4.54
CA ARG A 7 -29.74 10.34 4.87
C ARG A 7 -30.31 10.86 6.19
N THR A 8 -29.46 11.02 7.20
CA THR A 8 -29.91 11.58 8.49
C THR A 8 -30.15 13.09 8.47
N HIS A 9 -29.59 13.81 7.48
CA HIS A 9 -29.79 15.25 7.36
C HIS A 9 -30.88 15.64 6.36
N LEU A 10 -31.29 14.76 5.45
CA LEU A 10 -32.41 15.01 4.55
C LEU A 10 -33.74 15.14 5.25
N ASP A 11 -33.93 14.47 6.36
CA ASP A 11 -35.11 14.61 7.20
C ASP A 11 -35.12 15.93 7.98
N ARG A 12 -34.03 16.72 7.93
CA ARG A 12 -34.00 18.04 8.54
C ARG A 12 -34.58 19.08 7.60
N ASP A 13 -35.34 19.98 8.15
CA ASP A 13 -36.05 21.05 7.44
C ASP A 13 -35.16 21.94 6.56
N ILE A 14 -33.84 21.93 6.77
CA ILE A 14 -32.86 22.69 6.00
C ILE A 14 -32.68 22.13 4.58
N PHE A 15 -32.62 20.80 4.41
CA PHE A 15 -32.31 20.19 3.11
C PHE A 15 -33.54 19.99 2.21
N LYS A 16 -34.71 19.79 2.79
CA LYS A 16 -35.95 19.63 2.03
C LYS A 16 -36.23 20.81 1.05
N PRO A 17 -36.18 22.06 1.51
CA PRO A 17 -36.39 23.18 0.62
C PRO A 17 -35.28 23.34 -0.44
N LEU A 18 -34.02 23.03 -0.12
CA LEU A 18 -32.92 23.07 -1.07
C LEU A 18 -33.10 22.01 -2.16
N TYR A 19 -33.48 20.79 -1.78
CA TYR A 19 -33.73 19.70 -2.70
C TYR A 19 -34.95 20.02 -3.61
N ALA A 20 -36.04 20.53 -3.05
CA ALA A 20 -37.20 20.91 -3.79
C ALA A 20 -36.92 22.03 -4.80
N LYS A 21 -36.14 23.04 -4.40
CA LYS A 21 -35.69 24.12 -5.31
C LYS A 21 -34.84 23.54 -6.44
N TRP A 22 -33.83 22.70 -6.09
CA TRP A 22 -32.94 22.08 -7.08
C TRP A 22 -33.71 21.21 -8.07
N LEU A 23 -34.69 20.41 -7.61
CA LEU A 23 -35.55 19.61 -8.49
C LEU A 23 -36.34 20.48 -9.50
N ALA A 24 -36.87 21.62 -9.05
CA ALA A 24 -37.59 22.53 -9.92
C ALA A 24 -36.66 23.12 -11.00
N GLU A 25 -35.44 23.48 -10.64
CA GLU A 25 -34.42 24.03 -11.53
C GLU A 25 -33.83 22.98 -12.49
N ASN A 26 -33.88 21.69 -12.13
CA ASN A 26 -33.31 20.58 -12.88
C ASN A 26 -34.37 19.57 -13.37
N SER A 27 -35.59 20.01 -13.60
CA SER A 27 -36.72 19.14 -13.97
C SER A 27 -36.43 18.30 -15.21
N ALA A 28 -35.84 18.87 -16.27
CA ALA A 28 -35.49 18.16 -17.50
C ALA A 28 -34.40 17.07 -17.28
N ALA A 29 -33.42 17.33 -16.42
CA ALA A 29 -32.35 16.37 -16.10
C ALA A 29 -32.83 15.25 -15.16
N THR A 30 -33.96 15.45 -14.50
CA THR A 30 -34.52 14.52 -13.51
C THR A 30 -35.76 13.79 -14.00
N GLU A 31 -36.26 14.09 -15.18
CA GLU A 31 -37.44 13.45 -15.79
C GLU A 31 -37.20 11.95 -15.97
N GLY A 32 -38.19 11.14 -15.59
CA GLY A 32 -38.14 9.68 -15.68
C GLY A 32 -37.23 8.97 -14.70
N ARG A 33 -36.54 9.69 -13.81
CA ARG A 33 -35.62 9.12 -12.84
C ARG A 33 -36.29 8.75 -11.51
N SER A 34 -35.76 7.71 -10.85
CA SER A 34 -36.18 7.38 -9.50
C SER A 34 -35.79 8.47 -8.49
N GLU A 35 -36.47 8.54 -7.36
CA GLU A 35 -36.15 9.50 -6.30
C GLU A 35 -34.72 9.36 -5.78
N ASN A 36 -34.20 8.15 -5.75
CA ASN A 36 -32.83 7.89 -5.31
C ASN A 36 -31.81 8.49 -6.32
N GLU A 37 -32.03 8.35 -7.62
CA GLU A 37 -31.18 8.94 -8.67
C GLU A 37 -31.22 10.47 -8.64
N LYS A 38 -32.41 11.06 -8.55
CA LYS A 38 -32.59 12.51 -8.40
C LYS A 38 -31.80 13.02 -7.21
N TYR A 39 -31.89 12.30 -6.13
CA TYR A 39 -31.22 12.66 -4.89
C TYR A 39 -29.69 12.55 -5.00
N GLN A 40 -29.15 11.53 -5.66
CA GLN A 40 -27.72 11.43 -5.95
C GLN A 40 -27.23 12.60 -6.82
N LEU A 41 -28.00 12.97 -7.85
CA LEU A 41 -27.67 14.12 -8.70
C LEU A 41 -27.66 15.43 -7.90
N PHE A 42 -28.61 15.61 -7.00
CA PHE A 42 -28.65 16.76 -6.11
C PHE A 42 -27.41 16.83 -5.22
N LEU A 43 -26.98 15.70 -4.66
CA LEU A 43 -25.77 15.65 -3.84
C LEU A 43 -24.51 15.97 -4.64
N ILE A 44 -24.41 15.45 -5.86
CA ILE A 44 -23.31 15.75 -6.79
C ILE A 44 -23.25 17.25 -7.05
N SER A 45 -24.40 17.85 -7.37
CA SER A 45 -24.49 19.28 -7.60
C SER A 45 -24.03 20.10 -6.39
N MET A 46 -24.57 19.80 -5.21
CA MET A 46 -24.17 20.49 -3.98
C MET A 46 -22.66 20.38 -3.68
N TYR A 47 -22.09 19.21 -3.90
CA TYR A 47 -20.66 19.01 -3.72
C TYR A 47 -19.85 19.82 -4.73
N ASN A 48 -20.22 19.76 -6.02
CA ASN A 48 -19.53 20.50 -7.05
C ASN A 48 -19.59 22.02 -6.80
N ASP A 49 -20.73 22.54 -6.40
CA ASP A 49 -20.92 23.96 -6.06
C ASP A 49 -20.04 24.37 -4.87
N PHE A 50 -20.06 23.57 -3.81
CA PHE A 50 -19.21 23.81 -2.63
C PHE A 50 -17.71 23.82 -3.00
N TYR A 51 -17.26 22.85 -3.78
CA TYR A 51 -15.86 22.79 -4.16
C TYR A 51 -15.46 23.89 -5.14
N ALA A 52 -16.33 24.25 -6.07
CA ALA A 52 -16.09 25.36 -6.97
C ALA A 52 -15.92 26.68 -6.20
N GLU A 53 -16.77 26.92 -5.20
CA GLU A 53 -16.67 28.08 -4.32
C GLU A 53 -15.37 28.08 -3.54
N MET A 54 -15.05 26.97 -2.83
CA MET A 54 -13.84 26.83 -2.02
C MET A 54 -12.57 26.95 -2.88
N LYS A 55 -12.56 26.31 -4.04
CA LYS A 55 -11.44 26.40 -4.99
C LYS A 55 -11.23 27.83 -5.46
N SER A 56 -12.31 28.51 -5.85
CA SER A 56 -12.24 29.91 -6.27
C SER A 56 -11.71 30.79 -5.17
N HIS A 57 -12.21 30.64 -3.94
CA HIS A 57 -11.74 31.40 -2.80
C HIS A 57 -10.25 31.20 -2.53
N ILE A 58 -9.79 29.96 -2.47
CA ILE A 58 -8.38 29.65 -2.20
C ILE A 58 -7.47 30.13 -3.34
N LYS A 59 -7.87 29.90 -4.59
CA LYS A 59 -7.08 30.31 -5.75
C LYS A 59 -6.98 31.82 -5.91
N ASN A 60 -7.97 32.58 -5.43
CA ASN A 60 -7.88 34.05 -5.36
C ASN A 60 -6.83 34.54 -4.36
N ILE A 61 -6.59 33.80 -3.28
CA ILE A 61 -5.58 34.11 -2.27
C ILE A 61 -4.21 33.57 -2.69
N ALA A 62 -4.15 32.35 -3.18
CA ALA A 62 -2.93 31.63 -3.49
C ALA A 62 -3.09 30.79 -4.78
N PRO A 63 -2.99 31.40 -5.96
CA PRO A 63 -3.32 30.77 -7.24
C PRO A 63 -2.45 29.56 -7.61
N HIS A 64 -1.24 29.49 -7.06
CA HIS A 64 -0.28 28.41 -7.32
C HIS A 64 -0.42 27.19 -6.38
N ILE A 65 -1.20 27.27 -5.31
CA ILE A 65 -1.38 26.14 -4.39
C ILE A 65 -2.18 25.02 -5.08
N LEU A 66 -1.68 23.79 -4.99
CA LEU A 66 -2.40 22.62 -5.44
C LEU A 66 -3.44 22.20 -4.39
N LEU A 67 -4.63 21.88 -4.86
CA LEU A 67 -5.75 21.44 -4.03
C LEU A 67 -5.91 19.94 -4.15
N ALA A 68 -5.91 19.25 -3.01
CA ALA A 68 -6.21 17.84 -2.91
C ALA A 68 -7.52 17.65 -2.15
N GLU A 69 -8.25 16.62 -2.49
CA GLU A 69 -9.38 16.14 -1.70
C GLU A 69 -8.96 14.99 -0.82
N GLN A 70 -9.47 14.99 0.39
CA GLN A 70 -9.42 13.85 1.28
C GLN A 70 -10.47 12.81 0.88
N THR A 71 -10.09 11.86 0.04
CA THR A 71 -10.99 10.79 -0.43
C THR A 71 -11.06 9.64 0.58
N ASN A 72 -11.56 9.91 1.77
CA ASN A 72 -11.73 8.86 2.78
C ASN A 72 -12.90 7.91 2.47
N THR A 73 -13.68 8.20 1.44
CA THR A 73 -14.86 7.42 1.07
C THR A 73 -14.75 6.96 -0.38
N GLY A 74 -14.47 5.69 -0.56
CA GLY A 74 -14.52 5.09 -1.89
C GLY A 74 -15.96 5.04 -2.40
N GLY A 75 -16.22 5.72 -3.48
CA GLY A 75 -17.46 5.69 -4.21
C GLY A 75 -17.29 6.46 -5.51
N SER A 76 -18.19 6.25 -6.40
CA SER A 76 -18.22 6.83 -7.73
C SER A 76 -18.34 8.36 -7.73
N LEU A 77 -19.04 8.88 -6.74
CA LEU A 77 -19.15 10.31 -6.49
C LEU A 77 -17.75 10.93 -6.35
N VAL A 78 -16.87 10.25 -5.64
CA VAL A 78 -15.50 10.68 -5.44
C VAL A 78 -14.69 10.73 -6.74
N ILE A 79 -14.90 9.77 -7.66
CA ILE A 79 -14.15 9.76 -8.92
C ILE A 79 -14.56 10.90 -9.82
N SER A 80 -15.88 11.23 -9.93
CA SER A 80 -16.31 12.38 -10.71
C SER A 80 -15.88 13.71 -10.07
N MET A 81 -15.96 13.81 -8.75
CA MET A 81 -15.51 14.99 -8.02
C MET A 81 -13.99 15.16 -8.08
N SER A 82 -13.24 14.07 -8.16
CA SER A 82 -11.77 14.11 -8.26
C SER A 82 -11.28 14.88 -9.49
N GLU A 83 -12.11 15.04 -10.52
CA GLU A 83 -11.77 15.92 -11.64
C GLU A 83 -11.68 17.41 -11.25
N ASN A 84 -12.32 17.81 -10.15
CA ASN A 84 -12.27 19.18 -9.66
C ASN A 84 -10.98 19.52 -8.91
N TYR A 85 -10.19 18.51 -8.52
CA TYR A 85 -8.95 18.70 -7.74
C TYR A 85 -7.71 18.69 -8.60
N ASP A 86 -6.65 19.32 -8.08
CA ASP A 86 -5.35 19.32 -8.72
C ASP A 86 -4.60 18.01 -8.44
N VAL A 87 -4.80 17.43 -7.24
CA VAL A 87 -4.19 16.18 -6.78
C VAL A 87 -5.27 15.27 -6.22
N VAL A 88 -5.22 13.99 -6.54
CA VAL A 88 -6.12 12.97 -5.99
C VAL A 88 -5.45 12.27 -4.82
N ASP A 89 -6.13 12.27 -3.69
CA ASP A 89 -5.69 11.65 -2.45
C ASP A 89 -6.45 10.36 -2.13
N GLY A 90 -5.83 9.48 -1.35
CA GLY A 90 -6.45 8.26 -0.84
C GLY A 90 -5.90 7.83 0.51
N HIS A 91 -6.77 7.24 1.33
CA HIS A 91 -6.41 6.65 2.61
C HIS A 91 -6.68 5.16 2.61
N SER A 92 -5.80 4.36 3.20
CA SER A 92 -6.05 2.94 3.38
C SER A 92 -5.21 2.34 4.52
N TYR A 93 -5.83 1.43 5.25
CA TYR A 93 -5.23 0.77 6.41
C TYR A 93 -5.36 -0.75 6.29
N ASN A 94 -4.32 -1.47 6.65
CA ASN A 94 -4.42 -2.89 6.93
C ASN A 94 -4.72 -3.07 8.42
N GLY A 95 -5.95 -3.49 8.74
CA GLY A 95 -6.39 -3.68 10.12
C GLY A 95 -6.80 -2.39 10.84
N HIS A 96 -7.62 -1.52 10.21
CA HIS A 96 -8.16 -0.36 10.94
C HIS A 96 -8.92 -0.80 12.20
N PRO A 97 -8.65 -0.19 13.39
CA PRO A 97 -9.21 -0.64 14.64
C PRO A 97 -10.72 -0.41 14.72
N LEU A 98 -11.41 -1.39 15.30
CA LEU A 98 -12.81 -1.31 15.70
C LEU A 98 -12.88 -1.32 17.23
N PHE A 99 -13.58 -0.36 17.81
CA PHE A 99 -13.72 -0.18 19.25
C PHE A 99 -15.07 -0.71 19.71
N TYR A 100 -15.10 -1.55 20.74
CA TYR A 100 -16.34 -2.15 21.22
C TYR A 100 -17.20 -1.17 22.02
N GLU A 101 -16.58 -0.32 22.84
CA GLU A 101 -17.29 0.64 23.68
C GLU A 101 -16.98 2.09 23.27
N ARG A 102 -15.80 2.58 23.66
CA ARG A 102 -15.39 3.95 23.42
C ARG A 102 -14.17 3.99 22.48
N ARG A 103 -14.17 4.92 21.54
CA ARG A 103 -13.03 5.13 20.64
C ARG A 103 -11.73 5.34 21.43
N PHE A 104 -10.67 4.72 20.96
CA PHE A 104 -9.29 4.78 21.49
C PHE A 104 -9.12 4.17 22.91
N THR A 105 -10.06 3.36 23.36
CA THR A 105 -9.93 2.56 24.60
C THR A 105 -9.61 1.11 24.29
N VAL A 106 -9.11 0.38 25.29
CA VAL A 106 -8.91 -1.06 25.20
C VAL A 106 -10.24 -1.79 25.13
N GLN A 107 -10.18 -3.05 24.81
CA GLN A 107 -11.13 -3.90 24.15
C GLN A 107 -11.44 -3.39 22.75
N LEU A 108 -10.42 -3.46 21.90
CA LEU A 108 -10.52 -3.10 20.51
C LEU A 108 -10.09 -4.29 19.63
N TYR A 109 -10.71 -4.36 18.47
CA TYR A 109 -10.37 -5.35 17.44
C TYR A 109 -9.51 -4.69 16.36
N VAL A 110 -8.43 -5.37 15.98
CA VAL A 110 -7.64 -5.06 14.79
C VAL A 110 -7.52 -6.34 13.95
N ASP A 111 -7.81 -6.27 12.68
CA ASP A 111 -7.60 -7.41 11.80
C ASP A 111 -6.10 -7.74 11.73
N SER A 112 -5.72 -8.89 12.29
CA SER A 112 -4.33 -9.37 12.36
C SER A 112 -3.98 -10.35 11.25
N SER A 113 -4.82 -10.47 10.21
CA SER A 113 -4.52 -11.33 9.07
C SER A 113 -3.33 -10.79 8.28
N ASP A 114 -2.58 -11.74 7.72
CA ASP A 114 -1.41 -11.50 6.90
C ASP A 114 -1.79 -10.73 5.62
N ALA A 115 -1.13 -9.60 5.37
CA ALA A 115 -1.43 -8.78 4.22
C ALA A 115 -1.03 -9.45 2.90
N LEU A 116 -0.01 -10.32 2.91
CA LEU A 116 0.41 -11.05 1.72
C LEU A 116 -0.65 -12.09 1.31
N GLU A 117 -1.26 -12.79 2.27
CA GLU A 117 -2.40 -13.68 1.99
C GLU A 117 -3.61 -12.91 1.44
N LYS A 118 -3.79 -11.67 1.88
CA LYS A 118 -4.81 -10.73 1.40
C LYS A 118 -4.39 -9.90 0.18
N LYS A 119 -3.32 -10.29 -0.51
CA LYS A 119 -2.85 -9.61 -1.72
C LYS A 119 -2.51 -8.13 -1.47
N SER A 120 -1.88 -7.84 -0.34
CA SER A 120 -1.51 -6.45 0.04
C SER A 120 -2.70 -5.48 0.09
N GLY A 121 -3.83 -5.92 0.65
CA GLY A 121 -5.15 -5.30 0.57
C GLY A 121 -5.23 -3.79 0.75
N ALA A 122 -4.46 -3.20 1.69
CA ALA A 122 -4.44 -1.76 1.88
C ALA A 122 -3.92 -1.02 0.64
N PHE A 123 -2.79 -1.48 0.07
CA PHE A 123 -2.16 -0.82 -1.07
C PHE A 123 -3.01 -0.92 -2.35
N ILE A 124 -3.53 -2.11 -2.69
CA ILE A 124 -4.32 -2.28 -3.91
C ILE A 124 -5.57 -1.40 -3.93
N MET A 125 -6.17 -1.14 -2.77
CA MET A 125 -7.31 -0.23 -2.64
C MET A 125 -6.90 1.23 -2.87
N MET A 126 -5.70 1.64 -2.50
CA MET A 126 -5.17 2.99 -2.78
C MET A 126 -4.93 3.18 -4.28
N ALA A 127 -4.22 2.24 -4.90
CA ALA A 127 -3.94 2.29 -6.34
C ALA A 127 -5.22 2.29 -7.18
N ALA A 128 -6.21 1.50 -6.78
CA ALA A 128 -7.48 1.39 -7.47
C ALA A 128 -8.32 2.67 -7.47
N ARG A 129 -8.12 3.56 -6.51
CA ARG A 129 -8.89 4.81 -6.38
C ARG A 129 -8.31 5.99 -7.15
N ARG A 130 -7.05 5.90 -7.56
CA ARG A 130 -6.38 7.01 -8.25
C ARG A 130 -7.01 7.33 -9.61
N ILE A 131 -6.83 8.57 -10.07
CA ILE A 131 -7.12 8.99 -11.44
C ILE A 131 -5.80 9.13 -12.19
N LEU A 132 -5.64 8.40 -13.29
CA LEU A 132 -4.38 8.32 -14.02
C LEU A 132 -3.95 9.63 -14.69
N THR A 133 -4.87 10.54 -14.92
CA THR A 133 -4.62 11.85 -15.53
C THR A 133 -4.20 12.92 -14.52
N LYS A 134 -4.09 12.56 -13.23
CA LYS A 134 -3.76 13.52 -12.16
C LYS A 134 -2.65 12.99 -11.28
N PRO A 135 -1.86 13.87 -10.63
CA PRO A 135 -0.99 13.48 -9.55
C PRO A 135 -1.78 12.77 -8.46
N SER A 136 -1.18 11.78 -7.85
CA SER A 136 -1.82 10.98 -6.79
C SER A 136 -1.00 10.96 -5.51
N ALA A 137 -1.67 11.18 -4.41
CA ALA A 137 -1.11 11.13 -3.07
C ALA A 137 -1.81 10.05 -2.24
N VAL A 138 -1.11 9.54 -1.25
CA VAL A 138 -1.67 8.72 -0.18
C VAL A 138 -1.28 9.43 1.11
N THR A 139 -2.20 10.24 1.65
CA THR A 139 -1.90 11.08 2.81
C THR A 139 -2.12 10.36 4.14
N GLU A 140 -2.76 9.20 4.12
CA GLU A 140 -2.79 8.29 5.26
C GLU A 140 -2.73 6.84 4.82
N TRP A 141 -1.77 6.10 5.39
CA TRP A 141 -1.73 4.65 5.31
C TRP A 141 -1.03 4.06 6.52
N ASP A 142 -1.43 2.88 6.95
CA ASP A 142 -0.73 2.11 7.97
C ASP A 142 -1.09 0.61 7.92
N TYR A 143 -0.17 -0.22 8.43
CA TYR A 143 -0.40 -1.59 8.84
C TYR A 143 -0.43 -1.59 10.36
N VAL A 144 -1.63 -1.66 10.91
CA VAL A 144 -1.92 -1.25 12.28
C VAL A 144 -1.53 -2.34 13.28
N ARG A 145 -0.90 -1.93 14.38
CA ARG A 145 -0.67 -2.84 15.50
C ARG A 145 -2.00 -3.19 16.21
N PRO A 146 -2.15 -4.42 16.70
CA PRO A 146 -1.10 -5.42 17.02
C PRO A 146 -0.82 -6.46 15.92
N ASN A 147 -1.14 -6.19 14.67
CA ASN A 147 -0.86 -7.15 13.60
C ASN A 147 0.62 -7.62 13.66
N PRO A 148 0.88 -8.94 13.79
CA PRO A 148 2.25 -9.46 13.93
C PRO A 148 3.13 -9.24 12.70
N THR A 149 2.52 -9.00 11.52
CA THR A 149 3.23 -8.74 10.25
C THR A 149 3.23 -7.26 9.85
N ALA A 150 2.87 -6.35 10.78
CA ALA A 150 2.73 -4.92 10.48
C ALA A 150 3.99 -4.27 9.86
N ALA A 151 5.17 -4.84 10.12
CA ALA A 151 6.42 -4.34 9.56
C ALA A 151 6.53 -4.47 8.02
N GLU A 152 5.74 -5.35 7.38
CA GLU A 152 5.75 -5.48 5.92
C GLU A 152 5.14 -4.27 5.21
N GLY A 153 4.27 -3.51 5.91
CA GLY A 153 3.53 -2.40 5.33
C GLY A 153 4.41 -1.36 4.65
N GLY A 154 5.46 -0.87 5.34
CA GLY A 154 6.37 0.13 4.77
C GLY A 154 7.02 -0.31 3.47
N LEU A 155 7.44 -1.56 3.41
CA LEU A 155 8.15 -2.14 2.28
C LEU A 155 7.22 -2.38 1.08
N ILE A 156 6.07 -2.97 1.33
CA ILE A 156 5.07 -3.28 0.31
C ILE A 156 4.51 -1.99 -0.29
N VAL A 157 4.08 -1.05 0.57
CA VAL A 157 3.53 0.23 0.12
C VAL A 157 4.58 1.03 -0.66
N GLY A 158 5.82 1.10 -0.18
CA GLY A 158 6.91 1.78 -0.87
C GLY A 158 7.20 1.19 -2.25
N ALA A 159 7.29 -0.14 -2.34
CA ALA A 159 7.62 -0.84 -3.58
C ALA A 159 6.50 -0.75 -4.62
N TYR A 160 5.26 -1.06 -4.25
CA TYR A 160 4.15 -1.01 -5.19
C TYR A 160 3.73 0.42 -5.55
N SER A 161 3.94 1.40 -4.66
CA SER A 161 3.76 2.81 -5.02
C SER A 161 4.77 3.27 -6.05
N ALA A 162 6.01 2.80 -5.99
CA ALA A 162 7.00 3.05 -7.02
C ALA A 162 6.61 2.40 -8.36
N LEU A 163 6.17 1.13 -8.34
CA LEU A 163 5.67 0.43 -9.53
C LEU A 163 4.53 1.17 -10.21
N ASN A 164 3.58 1.69 -9.42
CA ASN A 164 2.41 2.39 -9.91
C ASN A 164 2.65 3.87 -10.20
N GLY A 165 3.78 4.45 -9.84
CA GLY A 165 4.07 5.87 -10.02
C GLY A 165 3.19 6.77 -9.13
N ILE A 166 2.95 6.39 -7.88
CA ILE A 166 2.33 7.25 -6.87
C ILE A 166 3.30 8.39 -6.54
N ASP A 167 2.83 9.63 -6.47
CA ASP A 167 3.69 10.82 -6.33
C ASP A 167 4.07 11.09 -4.88
N GLY A 168 3.17 10.88 -3.92
CA GLY A 168 3.41 11.16 -2.51
C GLY A 168 2.80 10.13 -1.57
N LEU A 169 3.54 9.81 -0.49
CA LEU A 169 3.14 8.86 0.54
C LEU A 169 3.36 9.45 1.92
N TRP A 170 2.35 9.45 2.77
CA TRP A 170 2.42 9.85 4.17
C TRP A 170 1.92 8.74 5.07
N HIS A 171 2.82 8.22 5.88
CA HIS A 171 2.49 7.21 6.88
C HIS A 171 1.72 7.83 8.04
N PHE A 172 0.64 7.20 8.49
CA PHE A 172 -0.11 7.59 9.66
C PHE A 172 0.10 6.57 10.80
N THR A 173 1.05 6.86 11.76
CA THR A 173 1.79 8.09 11.87
C THR A 173 3.10 7.87 12.64
N TYR A 174 4.00 8.84 12.61
CA TYR A 174 5.19 8.76 13.47
C TYR A 174 4.80 8.86 14.96
N THR A 175 3.99 9.86 15.34
CA THR A 175 3.44 9.99 16.70
C THR A 175 2.28 10.99 16.74
N HIS A 176 1.32 10.75 17.65
CA HIS A 176 0.24 11.69 17.96
C HIS A 176 0.60 12.69 19.07
N SER A 177 1.75 12.53 19.72
CA SER A 177 2.16 13.37 20.84
C SER A 177 3.65 13.63 20.82
N ARG A 178 4.02 14.91 20.94
CA ARG A 178 5.42 15.31 21.07
C ARG A 178 6.08 14.70 22.32
N GLU A 179 5.32 14.47 23.37
CA GLU A 179 5.81 13.87 24.62
C GLU A 179 6.26 12.43 24.43
N LYS A 180 5.59 11.66 23.55
CA LYS A 180 5.95 10.29 23.21
C LYS A 180 7.30 10.15 22.51
N ILE A 181 7.79 11.21 21.88
CA ILE A 181 9.14 11.25 21.29
C ILE A 181 10.20 11.32 22.39
N ALA A 182 9.94 12.09 23.43
CA ALA A 182 10.89 12.37 24.50
C ALA A 182 10.88 11.28 25.60
N LYS A 183 9.78 10.58 25.76
CA LYS A 183 9.60 9.53 26.77
C LYS A 183 9.43 8.18 26.09
N ASN A 184 10.06 7.16 26.67
CA ASN A 184 9.83 5.79 26.27
C ASN A 184 8.38 5.43 26.63
N ASP A 185 7.49 5.33 25.63
CA ASP A 185 6.08 4.99 25.79
C ASP A 185 5.81 3.62 25.13
N ARG A 186 4.76 2.96 25.57
CA ARG A 186 4.33 1.67 25.01
C ARG A 186 4.00 1.80 23.51
N LEU A 187 4.16 0.71 22.78
CA LEU A 187 3.68 0.60 21.41
C LEU A 187 2.17 0.82 21.37
N GLY A 188 1.71 1.62 20.46
CA GLY A 188 0.30 1.88 20.20
C GLY A 188 -0.14 1.37 18.83
N MET A 189 -1.38 1.64 18.46
CA MET A 189 -1.97 1.19 17.18
C MET A 189 -1.21 1.79 15.98
N PHE A 190 -1.14 3.11 15.92
CA PHE A 190 -0.63 3.86 14.78
C PHE A 190 0.79 4.40 14.97
N ASP A 191 1.14 4.80 16.19
CA ASP A 191 2.42 5.45 16.47
C ASP A 191 3.61 4.51 16.22
N THR A 192 4.60 4.98 15.46
CA THR A 192 5.85 4.25 15.21
C THR A 192 7.05 4.77 15.98
N ALA A 193 6.92 5.86 16.72
CA ALA A 193 8.02 6.49 17.46
C ALA A 193 8.76 5.53 18.42
N GLY A 194 8.06 4.61 19.07
CA GLY A 194 8.65 3.57 19.91
C GLY A 194 8.88 2.22 19.22
N ASP A 195 8.44 2.07 17.97
CA ASP A 195 8.47 0.83 17.20
C ASP A 195 9.67 0.80 16.25
N ALA A 196 10.81 0.35 16.73
CA ALA A 196 12.04 0.31 15.95
C ALA A 196 11.91 -0.54 14.67
N VAL A 197 11.13 -1.63 14.72
CA VAL A 197 10.93 -2.55 13.60
C VAL A 197 10.13 -1.90 12.49
N ARG A 198 8.95 -1.33 12.81
CA ARG A 198 8.12 -0.61 11.82
C ARG A 198 8.81 0.67 11.33
N THR A 199 9.50 1.39 12.21
CA THR A 199 10.25 2.59 11.82
C THR A 199 11.33 2.27 10.80
N LEU A 200 12.10 1.19 10.99
CA LEU A 200 13.13 0.80 10.02
C LEU A 200 12.51 0.30 8.71
N ALA A 201 11.43 -0.50 8.77
CA ALA A 201 10.67 -0.93 7.59
C ALA A 201 10.15 0.26 6.78
N ASN A 202 9.54 1.24 7.44
CA ASN A 202 9.02 2.45 6.79
C ASN A 202 10.15 3.30 6.16
N LYS A 203 11.30 3.41 6.82
CA LYS A 203 12.48 4.11 6.25
C LYS A 203 13.01 3.41 5.01
N ILE A 204 13.08 2.07 5.01
CA ILE A 204 13.51 1.30 3.84
C ILE A 204 12.48 1.47 2.72
N GLY A 205 11.19 1.37 3.01
CA GLY A 205 10.12 1.59 2.04
C GLY A 205 10.16 3.00 1.42
N ALA A 206 10.36 4.03 2.25
CA ALA A 206 10.55 5.41 1.78
C ALA A 206 11.79 5.54 0.89
N LEU A 207 12.89 4.88 1.26
CA LEU A 207 14.11 4.86 0.45
C LEU A 207 13.87 4.25 -0.94
N ILE A 208 13.18 3.11 -1.01
CA ILE A 208 12.82 2.42 -2.25
C ILE A 208 11.93 3.31 -3.13
N HIS A 209 10.92 3.93 -2.53
CA HIS A 209 10.00 4.83 -3.24
C HIS A 209 10.71 6.07 -3.78
N LEU A 210 11.44 6.80 -2.92
CA LEU A 210 12.09 8.05 -3.29
C LEU A 210 13.26 7.87 -4.28
N ARG A 211 14.01 6.78 -4.15
CA ARG A 211 15.10 6.46 -5.09
C ARG A 211 14.61 5.80 -6.38
N ARG A 212 13.34 5.41 -6.44
CA ARG A 212 12.79 4.60 -7.52
C ARG A 212 13.62 3.32 -7.74
N ASP A 213 13.96 2.61 -6.65
CA ASP A 213 14.67 1.34 -6.76
C ASP A 213 13.83 0.32 -7.52
N VAL A 214 12.53 0.27 -7.22
CA VAL A 214 11.54 -0.37 -8.08
C VAL A 214 11.17 0.62 -9.17
N SER A 215 11.35 0.20 -10.42
CA SER A 215 11.00 1.02 -11.58
C SER A 215 9.49 1.13 -11.75
N GLU A 216 9.01 2.27 -12.20
CA GLU A 216 7.61 2.43 -12.58
C GLU A 216 7.26 1.46 -13.73
N SER A 217 6.07 0.88 -13.67
CA SER A 217 5.56 0.01 -14.73
C SER A 217 5.45 0.79 -16.03
N LYS A 218 6.01 0.21 -17.10
CA LYS A 218 5.78 0.71 -18.46
C LYS A 218 4.43 0.33 -19.01
N VAL A 219 3.73 -0.59 -18.36
CA VAL A 219 2.40 -1.05 -18.73
C VAL A 219 1.36 -0.30 -17.91
N VAL A 220 0.34 0.26 -18.57
CA VAL A 220 -0.76 0.99 -17.96
C VAL A 220 -2.07 0.24 -18.23
N LEU A 221 -2.83 -0.03 -17.18
CA LEU A 221 -4.10 -0.75 -17.20
C LEU A 221 -5.19 0.13 -16.53
N PRO A 222 -5.80 1.07 -17.26
CA PRO A 222 -6.83 1.95 -16.71
C PRO A 222 -8.20 1.28 -16.64
N THR A 223 -9.00 1.69 -15.66
CA THR A 223 -10.43 1.40 -15.61
C THR A 223 -11.22 2.63 -16.09
N LEU A 224 -12.01 2.47 -17.15
CA LEU A 224 -12.86 3.54 -17.64
C LEU A 224 -14.04 3.76 -16.70
N VAL A 225 -14.19 4.99 -16.27
CA VAL A 225 -15.38 5.53 -15.63
C VAL A 225 -16.07 6.42 -16.61
N GLU A 226 -17.23 6.00 -17.14
CA GLU A 226 -18.00 6.81 -18.08
C GLU A 226 -18.47 8.08 -17.39
N SER A 227 -18.26 9.24 -18.04
CA SER A 227 -18.56 10.55 -17.46
C SER A 227 -20.06 10.77 -17.19
N ASP A 228 -20.91 10.04 -17.90
CA ASP A 228 -22.37 10.05 -17.74
C ASP A 228 -22.90 8.92 -16.84
N PHE A 229 -22.00 8.13 -16.26
CA PHE A 229 -22.34 7.02 -15.39
C PHE A 229 -23.36 7.37 -14.29
N TYR A 230 -23.25 8.56 -13.73
CA TYR A 230 -24.15 9.07 -12.69
C TYR A 230 -25.51 9.49 -13.22
N THR A 231 -25.50 10.00 -14.44
CA THR A 231 -26.73 10.43 -15.10
C THR A 231 -27.54 9.24 -15.64
N ASN A 232 -26.95 8.06 -15.69
CA ASN A 232 -27.57 6.83 -16.21
C ASN A 232 -28.18 5.91 -15.13
N GLY A 233 -28.42 6.42 -13.95
CA GLY A 233 -29.22 5.74 -12.92
C GLY A 233 -28.50 4.67 -12.12
N ASN A 234 -27.20 4.63 -12.17
CA ASN A 234 -26.40 3.68 -11.39
C ASN A 234 -26.22 4.17 -9.95
N THR A 235 -27.07 3.69 -9.05
CA THR A 235 -27.08 4.12 -7.65
C THR A 235 -26.21 3.29 -6.72
N GLU A 236 -25.75 3.95 -5.68
CA GLU A 236 -25.24 3.57 -4.36
C GLU A 236 -24.13 2.51 -4.22
N ASN A 237 -24.16 1.41 -4.93
CA ASN A 237 -23.25 0.28 -4.66
C ASN A 237 -22.30 -0.03 -5.83
N ALA A 238 -22.40 0.69 -6.87
CA ALA A 238 -21.73 0.42 -8.13
C ALA A 238 -20.22 0.67 -8.09
N TYR A 239 -19.75 1.44 -7.13
CA TYR A 239 -18.38 1.90 -7.07
C TYR A 239 -17.58 1.48 -5.86
N ARG A 240 -17.54 0.25 -5.69
CA ARG A 240 -16.28 -0.31 -5.22
C ARG A 240 -15.64 -0.95 -6.44
N LEU A 241 -14.54 -0.40 -6.90
CA LEU A 241 -13.66 -1.13 -7.81
C LEU A 241 -13.64 -2.57 -7.35
N SER A 242 -13.93 -3.48 -8.27
CA SER A 242 -13.83 -4.89 -7.95
C SER A 242 -12.45 -5.12 -7.33
N PRO A 243 -12.37 -5.82 -6.20
CA PRO A 243 -11.07 -6.18 -5.61
C PRO A 243 -10.13 -6.82 -6.64
N GLN A 244 -10.67 -7.53 -7.63
CA GLN A 244 -9.90 -8.16 -8.68
C GLN A 244 -9.25 -7.17 -9.64
N LEU A 245 -9.94 -6.06 -9.98
CA LEU A 245 -9.29 -5.00 -10.76
C LEU A 245 -8.22 -4.28 -9.95
N ALA A 246 -8.47 -4.09 -8.64
CA ALA A 246 -7.47 -3.53 -7.76
C ALA A 246 -6.20 -4.38 -7.70
N GLU A 247 -6.32 -5.72 -7.83
CA GLU A 247 -5.17 -6.64 -7.88
C GLU A 247 -4.24 -6.39 -9.07
N LEU A 248 -4.72 -5.76 -10.15
CA LEU A 248 -3.86 -5.35 -11.27
C LEU A 248 -2.76 -4.36 -10.84
N ALA A 249 -2.96 -3.64 -9.74
CA ALA A 249 -1.92 -2.80 -9.15
C ALA A 249 -0.69 -3.57 -8.65
N LEU A 250 -0.81 -4.88 -8.45
CA LEU A 250 0.32 -5.75 -8.11
C LEU A 250 1.23 -6.02 -9.31
N VAL A 251 0.72 -5.87 -10.52
CA VAL A 251 1.45 -6.26 -11.73
C VAL A 251 1.78 -5.08 -12.65
N ALA A 252 0.92 -4.05 -12.69
CA ALA A 252 1.09 -2.92 -13.60
C ALA A 252 0.60 -1.61 -12.98
N LYS A 253 0.86 -0.50 -13.66
CA LYS A 253 0.31 0.80 -13.31
C LYS A 253 -1.20 0.80 -13.59
N THR A 254 -2.02 0.99 -12.57
CA THR A 254 -3.48 0.99 -12.70
C THR A 254 -4.11 2.22 -12.05
N GLY A 255 -5.36 2.45 -12.32
CA GLY A 255 -6.19 3.52 -11.80
C GLY A 255 -7.40 3.78 -12.68
N ASN A 256 -8.13 4.84 -12.42
CA ASN A 256 -9.31 5.20 -13.16
C ASN A 256 -9.01 6.28 -14.21
N ILE A 257 -9.81 6.30 -15.24
CA ILE A 257 -9.91 7.41 -16.17
C ILE A 257 -11.39 7.77 -16.38
N VAL A 258 -11.71 9.05 -16.21
CA VAL A 258 -13.06 9.56 -16.48
C VAL A 258 -13.11 10.05 -17.91
N ALA A 259 -13.93 9.43 -18.73
CA ALA A 259 -14.11 9.77 -20.13
C ALA A 259 -15.49 9.33 -20.62
N LYS A 260 -15.94 9.86 -21.77
CA LYS A 260 -17.22 9.49 -22.37
C LYS A 260 -17.24 8.04 -22.86
N ASP A 261 -16.11 7.61 -23.41
CA ASP A 261 -15.92 6.30 -24.03
C ASP A 261 -14.44 5.90 -24.05
N ALA A 262 -14.15 4.66 -24.45
CA ALA A 262 -12.80 4.12 -24.50
C ALA A 262 -11.88 4.89 -25.46
N GLU A 263 -12.39 5.39 -26.58
CA GLU A 263 -11.61 6.17 -27.56
C GLU A 263 -11.16 7.50 -26.95
N SER A 264 -12.07 8.20 -26.28
CA SER A 264 -11.78 9.44 -25.54
C SER A 264 -10.80 9.19 -24.40
N ALA A 265 -10.91 8.05 -23.72
CA ALA A 265 -9.98 7.64 -22.68
C ALA A 265 -8.57 7.41 -23.25
N MET A 266 -8.44 6.68 -24.34
CA MET A 266 -7.14 6.40 -24.98
C MET A 266 -6.41 7.68 -25.40
N LYS A 267 -7.13 8.72 -25.84
CA LYS A 267 -6.54 10.03 -26.19
C LYS A 267 -5.94 10.78 -25.00
N LYS A 268 -6.41 10.48 -23.77
CA LYS A 268 -5.94 11.11 -22.53
C LYS A 268 -4.79 10.33 -21.86
N LEU A 269 -4.52 9.12 -22.29
CA LEU A 269 -3.59 8.20 -21.65
C LEU A 269 -2.27 8.05 -22.41
N PRO A 270 -1.19 7.61 -21.75
CA PRO A 270 0.08 7.35 -22.41
C PRO A 270 -0.02 6.30 -23.52
N ALA A 271 0.87 6.39 -24.51
CA ALA A 271 0.92 5.46 -25.64
C ALA A 271 1.16 3.99 -25.23
N ASN A 272 1.71 3.75 -24.05
CA ASN A 272 1.92 2.42 -23.47
C ASN A 272 0.71 1.86 -22.74
N THR A 273 -0.47 2.47 -22.90
CA THR A 273 -1.72 1.93 -22.35
C THR A 273 -2.08 0.65 -23.10
N ALA A 274 -2.15 -0.46 -22.36
CA ALA A 274 -2.34 -1.79 -22.94
C ALA A 274 -3.78 -2.06 -23.36
N ALA A 275 -4.73 -1.67 -22.52
CA ALA A 275 -6.16 -1.82 -22.74
C ALA A 275 -6.91 -0.86 -21.81
N VAL A 276 -8.13 -0.49 -22.15
CA VAL A 276 -9.06 0.23 -21.29
C VAL A 276 -10.11 -0.77 -20.81
N LEU A 277 -10.22 -0.91 -19.49
CA LEU A 277 -11.19 -1.81 -18.87
C LEU A 277 -12.49 -1.06 -18.62
N TYR A 278 -13.62 -1.63 -19.02
CA TYR A 278 -14.92 -0.97 -18.81
C TYR A 278 -15.42 -1.16 -17.39
N SER A 279 -15.79 -0.06 -16.75
CA SER A 279 -16.40 -0.09 -15.42
C SER A 279 -17.74 -0.81 -15.40
N SER A 280 -18.56 -0.62 -16.45
CA SER A 280 -19.87 -1.27 -16.59
C SER A 280 -19.78 -2.79 -16.69
N SER A 281 -18.71 -3.32 -17.32
CA SER A 281 -18.41 -4.76 -17.36
C SER A 281 -17.90 -5.30 -16.04
N VAL A 282 -17.49 -4.41 -15.15
CA VAL A 282 -16.74 -4.69 -13.92
C VAL A 282 -17.58 -4.44 -12.68
N MET A 283 -18.68 -3.72 -12.82
CA MET A 283 -19.63 -3.45 -11.73
C MET A 283 -20.51 -4.67 -11.48
N MET A 284 -19.89 -5.67 -10.87
CA MET A 284 -20.59 -6.89 -10.50
C MET A 284 -20.93 -6.92 -9.01
N PRO A 285 -22.10 -7.46 -8.62
CA PRO A 285 -22.42 -7.72 -7.23
C PRO A 285 -21.31 -8.50 -6.53
N ARG A 286 -21.12 -8.28 -5.22
CA ARG A 286 -20.07 -8.89 -4.38
C ARG A 286 -19.87 -10.41 -4.57
N ASN A 287 -20.88 -11.12 -5.08
CA ASN A 287 -20.89 -12.58 -5.24
C ASN A 287 -20.37 -13.08 -6.61
N SER A 288 -19.97 -12.20 -7.52
CA SER A 288 -19.57 -12.56 -8.88
C SER A 288 -18.07 -12.40 -9.16
N ALA A 289 -17.26 -12.29 -8.09
CA ALA A 289 -15.81 -12.19 -8.17
C ALA A 289 -15.14 -13.24 -9.09
N LYS A 290 -15.65 -14.46 -9.11
CA LYS A 290 -15.20 -15.53 -10.01
C LYS A 290 -15.42 -15.19 -11.50
N LYS A 291 -16.52 -14.50 -11.83
CA LYS A 291 -16.84 -14.13 -13.21
C LYS A 291 -15.99 -13.00 -13.79
N ILE A 292 -15.28 -12.23 -12.97
CA ILE A 292 -14.45 -11.14 -13.50
C ILE A 292 -13.13 -11.68 -14.02
N PHE A 293 -12.53 -12.67 -13.38
CA PHE A 293 -11.38 -13.36 -13.95
C PHE A 293 -11.80 -14.37 -15.04
N ASP A 294 -13.03 -14.89 -14.99
CA ASP A 294 -13.63 -15.64 -16.10
C ASP A 294 -14.07 -14.69 -17.25
N ALA A 295 -14.29 -13.40 -16.97
CA ALA A 295 -14.55 -12.34 -17.94
C ALA A 295 -13.27 -11.52 -18.30
N PHE A 296 -12.25 -11.54 -17.49
CA PHE A 296 -10.86 -11.48 -17.90
C PHE A 296 -10.49 -12.84 -18.52
N ASP A 297 -11.32 -13.23 -19.46
CA ASP A 297 -11.13 -14.35 -20.33
C ASP A 297 -9.63 -14.46 -20.66
N LYS A 298 -9.16 -15.70 -20.81
CA LYS A 298 -7.81 -15.99 -21.32
C LYS A 298 -7.37 -15.01 -22.42
N ASP A 299 -8.31 -14.43 -23.15
CA ASP A 299 -8.10 -13.40 -24.14
C ASP A 299 -7.80 -12.00 -23.62
N LEU A 300 -8.18 -11.59 -22.40
CA LEU A 300 -7.73 -10.30 -21.87
C LEU A 300 -6.36 -10.42 -21.19
N VAL A 301 -6.14 -11.50 -20.46
CA VAL A 301 -4.80 -11.86 -19.97
C VAL A 301 -3.88 -12.16 -21.17
N ALA A 302 -4.36 -12.78 -22.24
CA ALA A 302 -3.64 -13.00 -23.48
C ALA A 302 -3.51 -11.73 -24.33
N LYS A 303 -4.48 -10.81 -24.40
CA LYS A 303 -4.35 -9.50 -25.08
C LYS A 303 -3.46 -8.54 -24.33
N VAL A 304 -3.50 -8.55 -23.01
CA VAL A 304 -2.53 -7.86 -22.16
C VAL A 304 -1.15 -8.50 -22.31
N SER A 305 -1.04 -9.82 -22.52
CA SER A 305 0.21 -10.52 -22.75
C SER A 305 0.71 -10.46 -24.21
N SER A 306 -0.15 -10.32 -25.21
CA SER A 306 0.24 -10.32 -26.63
C SER A 306 0.49 -8.93 -27.24
N GLY A 307 0.01 -7.86 -26.63
CA GLY A 307 0.18 -6.48 -27.09
C GLY A 307 1.13 -5.63 -26.25
N VAL A 308 1.53 -6.11 -25.07
CA VAL A 308 2.38 -5.41 -24.11
C VAL A 308 3.26 -6.44 -23.44
N GLU A 309 4.53 -6.14 -23.20
CA GLU A 309 5.56 -7.01 -22.61
C GLU A 309 5.25 -7.46 -21.14
N LEU A 310 4.04 -7.93 -20.86
CA LEU A 310 3.77 -8.57 -19.56
C LEU A 310 4.42 -9.95 -19.48
N GLY A 311 4.49 -10.66 -20.60
CA GLY A 311 5.05 -12.01 -20.69
C GLY A 311 4.23 -13.06 -19.93
N ASP A 312 4.56 -14.32 -20.12
CA ASP A 312 3.88 -15.44 -19.46
C ASP A 312 4.12 -15.44 -17.94
N GLY A 313 3.13 -15.92 -17.18
CA GLY A 313 3.22 -16.16 -15.75
C GLY A 313 3.18 -14.91 -14.85
N VAL A 314 2.73 -13.76 -15.36
CA VAL A 314 2.57 -12.53 -14.56
C VAL A 314 1.50 -12.67 -13.50
N ILE A 315 0.39 -13.32 -13.83
CA ILE A 315 -0.66 -13.67 -12.88
C ILE A 315 -0.97 -15.15 -13.03
N ASP A 316 -0.80 -15.90 -11.95
CA ASP A 316 -1.19 -17.29 -11.84
C ASP A 316 -2.17 -17.45 -10.67
N LEU A 317 -3.46 -17.39 -10.98
CA LEU A 317 -4.52 -17.51 -9.99
C LEU A 317 -4.59 -18.91 -9.37
N ALA A 318 -4.21 -19.96 -10.13
CA ALA A 318 -4.19 -21.33 -9.65
C ALA A 318 -3.15 -21.51 -8.54
N ASN A 319 -2.00 -20.86 -8.66
CA ASN A 319 -0.95 -20.86 -7.66
C ASN A 319 -0.99 -19.64 -6.71
N GLY A 320 -1.80 -18.63 -7.01
CA GLY A 320 -1.91 -17.42 -6.20
C GLY A 320 -0.68 -16.54 -6.29
N THR A 321 0.00 -16.52 -7.46
CA THR A 321 1.22 -15.74 -7.64
C THR A 321 1.02 -14.55 -8.58
N TYR A 322 1.73 -13.45 -8.26
CA TYR A 322 1.71 -12.19 -8.99
C TYR A 322 3.16 -11.72 -9.20
N LEU A 323 3.53 -11.49 -10.46
CA LEU A 323 4.83 -10.95 -10.84
C LEU A 323 4.63 -9.61 -11.53
N SER A 324 5.28 -8.55 -11.04
CA SER A 324 5.16 -7.22 -11.66
C SER A 324 5.67 -7.23 -13.11
N SER A 325 5.10 -6.36 -13.96
CA SER A 325 5.47 -6.23 -15.38
C SER A 325 6.95 -5.94 -15.62
N ASN A 326 7.58 -5.24 -14.67
CA ASN A 326 9.03 -4.98 -14.68
C ASN A 326 9.87 -6.11 -14.06
N ARG A 327 9.22 -7.24 -13.66
CA ARG A 327 9.83 -8.44 -13.05
C ARG A 327 10.55 -8.22 -11.72
N GLN A 328 10.35 -7.08 -11.07
CA GLN A 328 11.04 -6.73 -9.84
C GLN A 328 10.30 -7.14 -8.55
N LEU A 329 8.97 -7.27 -8.60
CA LEU A 329 8.14 -7.63 -7.46
C LEU A 329 7.46 -8.97 -7.68
N PHE A 330 7.53 -9.84 -6.70
CA PHE A 330 6.87 -11.15 -6.71
C PHE A 330 6.10 -11.37 -5.42
N LEU A 331 4.85 -11.77 -5.53
CA LEU A 331 3.96 -12.13 -4.42
C LEU A 331 3.45 -13.55 -4.61
N ASP A 332 3.54 -14.36 -3.56
CA ASP A 332 2.95 -15.69 -3.43
C ASP A 332 1.98 -15.68 -2.25
N THR A 333 0.68 -15.57 -2.55
CA THR A 333 -0.37 -15.44 -1.53
C THR A 333 -0.60 -16.73 -0.74
N LYS A 334 -0.40 -17.89 -1.36
CA LYS A 334 -0.60 -19.19 -0.70
C LYS A 334 0.46 -19.48 0.34
N ASN A 335 1.65 -18.95 0.12
CA ASN A 335 2.80 -19.18 0.98
C ASN A 335 3.12 -17.96 1.85
N ALA A 336 2.33 -16.88 1.74
CA ALA A 336 2.61 -15.59 2.38
C ALA A 336 4.07 -15.19 2.20
N ALA A 337 4.53 -15.21 0.95
CA ALA A 337 5.89 -14.89 0.59
C ALA A 337 5.93 -13.74 -0.41
N TRP A 338 6.87 -12.83 -0.22
CA TRP A 338 7.04 -11.69 -1.10
C TRP A 338 8.52 -11.34 -1.26
N LYS A 339 8.88 -10.92 -2.46
CA LYS A 339 10.21 -10.37 -2.71
C LYS A 339 10.18 -9.17 -3.64
N ALA A 340 11.10 -8.25 -3.40
CA ALA A 340 11.50 -7.22 -4.34
C ALA A 340 12.96 -7.46 -4.72
N VAL A 341 13.24 -7.49 -6.02
CA VAL A 341 14.60 -7.69 -6.56
C VAL A 341 14.92 -6.56 -7.51
N THR A 342 15.81 -5.68 -7.08
CA THR A 342 16.24 -4.52 -7.84
C THR A 342 17.76 -4.38 -7.80
N PRO A 343 18.39 -3.61 -8.70
CA PRO A 343 19.84 -3.45 -8.65
C PRO A 343 20.37 -2.88 -7.32
N ARG A 344 19.57 -2.07 -6.59
CA ARG A 344 20.02 -1.37 -5.38
C ARG A 344 19.42 -1.91 -4.09
N SER A 345 18.35 -2.70 -4.16
CA SER A 345 17.69 -3.27 -3.00
C SER A 345 17.09 -4.63 -3.32
N GLU A 346 17.30 -5.59 -2.44
CA GLU A 346 16.60 -6.87 -2.44
C GLU A 346 15.92 -7.10 -1.10
N ILE A 347 14.64 -7.45 -1.12
CA ILE A 347 13.83 -7.63 0.08
C ILE A 347 13.11 -8.95 0.00
N PHE A 348 13.09 -9.67 1.10
CA PHE A 348 12.51 -10.99 1.22
C PHE A 348 11.61 -11.02 2.46
N ILE A 349 10.34 -11.32 2.28
CA ILE A 349 9.36 -11.54 3.36
C ILE A 349 8.91 -12.98 3.27
N GLN A 350 9.10 -13.75 4.34
CA GLN A 350 8.83 -15.19 4.30
C GLN A 350 8.66 -15.80 5.69
N ARG A 351 7.98 -16.93 5.72
CA ARG A 351 7.81 -17.77 6.91
C ARG A 351 9.03 -18.69 7.11
N GLU A 352 9.10 -19.28 8.31
CA GLU A 352 10.12 -20.27 8.68
C GLU A 352 10.21 -21.43 7.67
N GLY A 353 11.44 -21.92 7.45
CA GLY A 353 11.74 -23.06 6.59
C GLY A 353 11.78 -22.74 5.09
N ARG A 354 11.59 -21.48 4.69
CA ARG A 354 11.62 -21.08 3.28
C ARG A 354 12.92 -20.44 2.87
N SER A 355 13.21 -20.51 1.56
CA SER A 355 14.29 -19.79 0.92
C SER A 355 13.74 -18.96 -0.25
N LEU A 356 14.13 -17.69 -0.33
CA LEU A 356 13.85 -16.81 -1.45
C LEU A 356 15.16 -16.29 -2.01
N LYS A 357 15.26 -16.27 -3.35
CA LYS A 357 16.45 -15.87 -4.09
C LYS A 357 16.21 -14.60 -4.88
N GLY A 358 17.16 -13.66 -4.80
CA GLY A 358 17.33 -12.49 -5.62
C GLY A 358 18.49 -12.66 -6.61
N ASP A 359 19.01 -11.54 -7.11
CA ASP A 359 20.16 -11.49 -8.01
C ASP A 359 21.50 -11.35 -7.26
N PHE A 360 21.47 -10.77 -6.07
CA PHE A 360 22.63 -10.54 -5.20
C PHE A 360 22.60 -11.43 -3.96
N ALA A 361 21.45 -11.66 -3.37
CA ALA A 361 21.27 -12.41 -2.13
C ALA A 361 20.26 -13.54 -2.27
N GLU A 362 20.49 -14.64 -1.55
CA GLU A 362 19.50 -15.67 -1.27
C GLU A 362 19.33 -15.75 0.24
N VAL A 363 18.08 -15.69 0.72
CA VAL A 363 17.76 -15.71 2.15
C VAL A 363 17.02 -16.98 2.49
N LYS A 364 17.62 -17.80 3.35
CA LYS A 364 16.98 -18.94 3.99
C LYS A 364 16.53 -18.55 5.40
N ASN A 365 15.21 -18.48 5.61
CA ASN A 365 14.66 -18.22 6.94
C ASN A 365 14.62 -19.50 7.75
N THR A 366 15.34 -19.54 8.86
CA THR A 366 15.50 -20.75 9.68
C THR A 366 14.64 -20.72 10.94
N LYS A 367 14.13 -19.55 11.34
CA LYS A 367 13.24 -19.42 12.50
C LYS A 367 12.31 -18.24 12.42
N GLY A 368 11.01 -18.50 12.61
CA GLY A 368 9.95 -17.52 12.72
C GLY A 368 9.59 -16.88 11.39
N TRP A 369 8.61 -15.98 11.40
CA TRP A 369 8.35 -15.06 10.29
C TRP A 369 9.41 -13.96 10.30
N SER A 370 9.92 -13.57 9.14
CA SER A 370 10.90 -12.49 9.06
C SER A 370 10.89 -11.75 7.72
N ILE A 371 11.38 -10.53 7.79
CA ILE A 371 11.78 -9.70 6.67
C ILE A 371 13.30 -9.61 6.69
N VAL A 372 13.93 -9.88 5.55
CA VAL A 372 15.33 -9.54 5.33
C VAL A 372 15.40 -8.56 4.16
N ALA A 373 15.94 -7.37 4.42
CA ALA A 373 16.13 -6.34 3.39
C ALA A 373 17.62 -6.04 3.24
N VAL A 374 18.14 -6.20 2.02
CA VAL A 374 19.53 -5.93 1.64
C VAL A 374 19.54 -4.70 0.76
N CYS A 375 20.07 -3.58 1.26
CA CYS A 375 19.97 -2.27 0.59
C CYS A 375 21.32 -1.59 0.48
N SER A 376 21.68 -1.17 -0.73
CA SER A 376 22.83 -0.29 -0.93
C SER A 376 22.59 1.05 -0.22
N LEU A 377 23.52 1.48 0.61
CA LEU A 377 23.52 2.81 1.25
C LEU A 377 24.13 3.89 0.36
N GLU A 378 24.57 3.51 -0.81
CA GLU A 378 25.12 4.38 -1.85
C GLU A 378 24.16 4.49 -3.03
N LYS A 379 24.42 5.39 -3.97
CA LYS A 379 23.69 5.47 -5.26
C LYS A 379 24.13 4.42 -6.27
N LYS A 380 24.75 3.33 -5.83
CA LYS A 380 25.31 2.26 -6.66
C LYS A 380 24.48 0.97 -6.53
N PRO A 381 24.50 0.09 -7.54
CA PRO A 381 23.97 -1.26 -7.41
C PRO A 381 24.63 -2.04 -6.25
N LEU A 382 23.93 -3.01 -5.69
CA LEU A 382 24.43 -3.88 -4.60
C LEU A 382 25.79 -4.50 -4.96
N LYS A 383 25.94 -5.01 -6.18
CA LYS A 383 27.18 -5.64 -6.66
C LYS A 383 28.41 -4.72 -6.69
N SER A 384 28.20 -3.41 -6.68
CA SER A 384 29.28 -2.40 -6.70
C SER A 384 29.27 -1.46 -5.49
N SER A 385 28.36 -1.68 -4.54
CA SER A 385 28.27 -0.89 -3.33
C SER A 385 29.36 -1.30 -2.34
N SER A 386 30.01 -0.32 -1.74
CA SER A 386 30.96 -0.54 -0.66
C SER A 386 30.34 -0.55 0.74
N ARG A 387 29.04 -0.20 0.81
CA ARG A 387 28.31 -0.10 2.07
C ARG A 387 26.87 -0.56 1.90
N ILE A 388 26.50 -1.64 2.56
CA ILE A 388 25.20 -2.29 2.42
C ILE A 388 24.54 -2.44 3.79
N LEU A 389 23.30 -2.00 3.92
CA LEU A 389 22.43 -2.26 5.07
C LEU A 389 21.77 -3.63 4.88
N VAL A 390 21.80 -4.45 5.91
CA VAL A 390 20.99 -5.66 6.02
C VAL A 390 20.05 -5.49 7.20
N ALA A 391 18.77 -5.28 6.96
CA ALA A 391 17.75 -5.26 8.01
C ALA A 391 17.17 -6.65 8.18
N HIS A 392 17.02 -7.11 9.44
CA HIS A 392 16.37 -8.35 9.83
C HIS A 392 15.22 -8.01 10.77
N LEU A 393 14.01 -7.97 10.26
CA LEU A 393 12.84 -7.49 10.97
C LEU A 393 11.90 -8.65 11.26
N THR A 394 11.39 -8.67 12.47
CA THR A 394 10.37 -9.60 12.94
C THR A 394 9.21 -8.80 13.54
N ASP A 395 8.64 -9.25 14.65
CA ASP A 395 7.59 -8.52 15.35
C ASP A 395 8.10 -7.96 16.68
N MET A 396 7.49 -6.85 17.10
CA MET A 396 7.67 -6.27 18.44
C MET A 396 6.33 -6.17 19.15
N MET A 397 6.35 -6.39 20.46
CA MET A 397 5.17 -6.20 21.32
C MET A 397 5.59 -5.60 22.68
N ASN A 398 4.62 -5.07 23.40
CA ASN A 398 4.83 -4.59 24.75
C ASN A 398 4.91 -5.76 25.72
N ASP A 399 5.74 -5.65 26.76
CA ASP A 399 5.72 -6.59 27.88
C ASP A 399 4.39 -6.50 28.64
N GLY A 400 3.79 -7.66 28.93
CA GLY A 400 2.47 -7.71 29.56
C GLY A 400 1.29 -7.36 28.64
N GLN A 401 1.49 -7.26 27.33
CA GLN A 401 0.37 -7.10 26.38
C GLN A 401 -0.52 -8.35 26.40
N ARG A 402 -1.85 -8.15 26.51
CA ARG A 402 -2.82 -9.24 26.60
C ARG A 402 -3.84 -9.18 25.48
N PHE A 403 -4.19 -10.36 24.98
CA PHE A 403 -5.16 -10.57 23.91
C PHE A 403 -6.26 -11.53 24.36
N ALA A 404 -7.41 -11.44 23.71
CA ALA A 404 -8.53 -12.37 23.96
C ALA A 404 -8.25 -13.78 23.42
N SER A 405 -7.32 -13.91 22.44
CA SER A 405 -6.92 -15.18 21.83
C SER A 405 -5.52 -15.10 21.24
N ASP A 406 -5.00 -16.22 20.82
CA ASP A 406 -3.72 -16.39 20.09
C ASP A 406 -3.73 -15.80 18.67
N LYS A 407 -4.89 -15.34 18.19
CA LYS A 407 -5.01 -14.61 16.91
C LYS A 407 -4.49 -13.17 16.97
N PHE A 408 -4.16 -12.66 18.15
CA PHE A 408 -3.65 -11.29 18.38
C PHE A 408 -4.52 -10.16 17.79
N ASN A 409 -5.82 -10.40 17.62
CA ASN A 409 -6.73 -9.46 16.95
C ASN A 409 -7.63 -8.67 17.91
N VAL A 410 -7.79 -9.11 19.15
CA VAL A 410 -8.54 -8.38 20.18
C VAL A 410 -7.63 -8.03 21.34
N VAL A 411 -7.31 -6.76 21.48
CA VAL A 411 -6.45 -6.24 22.54
C VAL A 411 -7.27 -6.02 23.81
N LEU A 412 -6.87 -6.69 24.89
CA LEU A 412 -7.45 -6.49 26.24
C LEU A 412 -6.60 -5.50 27.04
N GLU A 413 -5.29 -5.56 26.90
CA GLU A 413 -4.34 -4.66 27.57
C GLU A 413 -3.13 -4.41 26.66
N TRP A 414 -2.65 -3.16 26.63
CA TRP A 414 -1.48 -2.80 25.85
C TRP A 414 -0.15 -3.15 26.52
N GLY A 415 -0.15 -3.46 27.82
CA GLY A 415 1.08 -3.72 28.56
C GLY A 415 1.88 -2.45 28.90
N SER A 416 3.18 -2.64 29.12
CA SER A 416 4.12 -1.60 29.56
C SER A 416 5.07 -1.16 28.45
N ALA A 417 5.85 -0.10 28.69
CA ALA A 417 6.86 0.43 27.77
C ALA A 417 8.17 -0.39 27.74
N LYS A 418 8.14 -1.65 28.16
CA LYS A 418 9.19 -2.60 27.88
C LYS A 418 8.86 -3.35 26.59
N TYR A 419 9.83 -3.50 25.71
CA TYR A 419 9.61 -4.08 24.40
C TYR A 419 10.19 -5.48 24.31
N LEU A 420 9.40 -6.38 23.77
CA LEU A 420 9.78 -7.73 23.41
C LEU A 420 9.98 -7.81 21.90
N LEU A 421 11.16 -8.17 21.46
CA LEU A 421 11.44 -8.45 20.05
C LEU A 421 11.29 -9.94 19.80
N LYS A 422 10.47 -10.31 18.85
CA LYS A 422 10.28 -11.71 18.46
C LYS A 422 11.57 -12.26 17.83
N ARG A 423 11.94 -13.46 18.24
CA ARG A 423 13.14 -14.11 17.69
C ARG A 423 12.92 -14.51 16.24
N GLY A 424 13.89 -14.18 15.41
CA GLY A 424 14.05 -14.65 14.04
C GLY A 424 15.50 -14.99 13.77
N ASP A 425 15.74 -16.05 13.00
CA ASP A 425 17.07 -16.47 12.56
C ASP A 425 17.04 -16.68 11.05
N SER A 426 18.03 -16.16 10.33
CA SER A 426 18.16 -16.32 8.88
C SER A 426 19.62 -16.51 8.47
N GLU A 427 19.81 -17.19 7.35
CA GLU A 427 21.08 -17.33 6.67
C GLU A 427 20.99 -16.64 5.32
N ILE A 428 21.95 -15.77 5.03
CA ILE A 428 22.02 -15.03 3.77
C ILE A 428 23.23 -15.49 3.02
N SER A 429 23.04 -16.02 1.83
CA SER A 429 24.11 -16.33 0.87
C SER A 429 24.16 -15.26 -0.20
N PHE A 430 25.32 -14.71 -0.48
CA PHE A 430 25.53 -13.67 -1.49
C PHE A 430 26.16 -14.27 -2.75
N SER A 431 25.75 -13.82 -3.92
CA SER A 431 26.32 -14.20 -5.23
C SER A 431 27.69 -13.54 -5.48
N ASP A 432 28.35 -13.07 -4.42
CA ASP A 432 29.65 -12.40 -4.40
C ASP A 432 30.43 -12.95 -3.21
N THR A 433 31.74 -13.06 -3.34
CA THR A 433 32.62 -13.52 -2.25
C THR A 433 32.73 -12.52 -1.11
N LEU A 434 32.26 -11.30 -1.30
CA LEU A 434 32.39 -10.18 -0.38
C LEU A 434 33.83 -9.98 0.10
N GLU A 435 34.78 -10.08 -0.83
CA GLU A 435 36.18 -9.87 -0.56
C GLU A 435 36.42 -8.48 0.05
N ASN A 436 37.20 -8.44 1.12
CA ASN A 436 37.47 -7.23 1.90
C ASN A 436 36.24 -6.60 2.61
N PHE A 437 35.09 -7.28 2.67
CA PHE A 437 33.97 -6.82 3.49
C PHE A 437 34.07 -7.35 4.92
N LYS A 438 33.58 -6.52 5.86
CA LYS A 438 33.23 -6.89 7.22
C LYS A 438 31.74 -6.73 7.43
N CYS A 439 31.16 -7.57 8.29
CA CYS A 439 29.76 -7.48 8.70
C CYS A 439 29.72 -7.06 10.16
N PHE A 440 28.92 -6.05 10.48
CA PHE A 440 28.73 -5.56 11.84
C PHE A 440 27.26 -5.57 12.22
N ALA A 441 26.94 -6.03 13.41
CA ALA A 441 25.66 -5.80 14.04
C ALA A 441 25.56 -4.34 14.51
N LEU A 442 24.37 -3.75 14.33
CA LEU A 442 24.11 -2.36 14.70
C LEU A 442 23.11 -2.28 15.84
N ASP A 443 23.29 -1.30 16.74
CA ASP A 443 22.25 -0.89 17.67
C ASP A 443 21.18 -0.02 16.96
N THR A 444 20.12 0.35 17.66
CA THR A 444 19.03 1.17 17.13
C THR A 444 19.43 2.61 16.76
N SER A 445 20.61 3.06 17.20
CA SER A 445 21.21 4.33 16.79
C SER A 445 22.13 4.21 15.57
N GLY A 446 22.36 2.99 15.07
CA GLY A 446 23.23 2.70 13.94
C GLY A 446 24.72 2.53 14.31
N ARG A 447 25.07 2.44 15.61
CA ARG A 447 26.44 2.16 16.05
C ARG A 447 26.75 0.69 15.91
N ARG A 448 27.98 0.36 15.47
CA ARG A 448 28.49 -1.00 15.41
C ARG A 448 28.75 -1.53 16.82
N ILE A 449 28.14 -2.65 17.16
CA ILE A 449 28.22 -3.27 18.50
C ILE A 449 28.97 -4.59 18.51
N ALA A 450 29.00 -5.33 17.40
CA ALA A 450 29.75 -6.56 17.26
C ALA A 450 30.10 -6.82 15.79
N GLU A 451 31.22 -7.48 15.53
CA GLU A 451 31.56 -8.01 14.21
C GLU A 451 30.95 -9.41 14.05
N ILE A 452 30.32 -9.67 12.94
CA ILE A 452 29.64 -10.93 12.58
C ILE A 452 30.49 -11.67 11.55
N PRO A 453 30.80 -12.96 11.77
CA PRO A 453 31.60 -13.72 10.84
C PRO A 453 30.96 -13.82 9.44
N ILE A 454 31.75 -13.62 8.41
CA ILE A 454 31.41 -13.91 7.02
C ILE A 454 32.10 -15.22 6.65
N VAL A 455 31.31 -16.24 6.34
CA VAL A 455 31.84 -17.51 5.79
C VAL A 455 32.00 -17.32 4.28
N ARG A 456 33.18 -17.63 3.75
CA ARG A 456 33.52 -17.46 2.35
C ARG A 456 33.90 -18.77 1.70
N SER A 457 33.54 -18.92 0.44
CA SER A 457 34.06 -19.93 -0.48
C SER A 457 34.56 -19.25 -1.75
N ASP A 458 35.04 -20.01 -2.71
CA ASP A 458 35.52 -19.46 -3.99
C ASP A 458 34.42 -18.80 -4.84
N ALA A 459 33.13 -19.12 -4.57
CA ALA A 459 32.01 -18.68 -5.40
C ALA A 459 31.00 -17.79 -4.66
N PHE A 460 30.96 -17.78 -3.33
CA PHE A 460 29.94 -17.08 -2.54
C PHE A 460 30.41 -16.70 -1.15
N ALA A 461 29.71 -15.78 -0.51
CA ALA A 461 29.83 -15.50 0.91
C ALA A 461 28.51 -15.74 1.61
N ALA A 462 28.54 -16.12 2.89
CA ALA A 462 27.34 -16.30 3.70
C ALA A 462 27.50 -15.65 5.08
N VAL A 463 26.38 -15.15 5.59
CA VAL A 463 26.26 -14.54 6.92
C VAL A 463 25.03 -15.09 7.62
N LYS A 464 25.19 -15.50 8.88
CA LYS A 464 24.06 -15.85 9.74
C LYS A 464 23.66 -14.64 10.57
N ILE A 465 22.40 -14.31 10.55
CA ILE A 465 21.82 -13.18 11.28
C ILE A 465 20.70 -13.65 12.20
N SER A 466 20.61 -13.03 13.37
CA SER A 466 19.60 -13.31 14.38
C SER A 466 19.11 -12.02 15.01
N THR A 467 17.81 -11.92 15.29
CA THR A 467 17.30 -10.81 16.11
C THR A 467 17.67 -10.95 17.59
N HIS A 468 18.16 -12.12 18.00
CA HIS A 468 18.55 -12.41 19.37
C HIS A 468 19.99 -12.91 19.43
N ASN A 469 20.89 -12.11 19.99
CA ASN A 469 22.32 -12.37 20.03
C ASN A 469 22.85 -12.29 21.47
N PRO A 470 24.03 -12.89 21.78
CA PRO A 470 24.66 -12.79 23.10
C PRO A 470 24.95 -11.33 23.53
N PHE A 471 25.10 -10.42 22.56
CA PHE A 471 25.36 -9.00 22.78
C PHE A 471 24.08 -8.13 22.71
N GLY A 472 22.90 -8.74 22.66
CA GLY A 472 21.60 -8.06 22.69
C GLY A 472 20.73 -8.31 21.46
N SER A 473 19.60 -7.60 21.41
CA SER A 473 18.66 -7.64 20.29
C SER A 473 19.15 -6.79 19.12
N VAL A 474 19.10 -7.33 17.91
CA VAL A 474 19.60 -6.69 16.68
C VAL A 474 18.55 -6.80 15.58
N ILE A 475 18.27 -5.69 14.93
CA ILE A 475 17.37 -5.62 13.77
C ILE A 475 18.07 -5.11 12.49
N ALA A 476 19.34 -4.72 12.61
CA ALA A 476 20.10 -4.20 11.48
C ALA A 476 21.57 -4.62 11.54
N TYR A 477 22.13 -4.86 10.38
CA TYR A 477 23.54 -5.20 10.17
C TYR A 477 24.09 -4.32 9.04
N GLU A 478 25.39 -4.11 9.05
CA GLU A 478 26.09 -3.38 8.01
C GLU A 478 27.21 -4.24 7.41
N LEU A 479 27.17 -4.41 6.10
CA LEU A 479 28.32 -4.89 5.31
C LEU A 479 29.09 -3.68 4.81
N VAL A 480 30.37 -3.61 5.14
CA VAL A 480 31.23 -2.49 4.70
C VAL A 480 32.55 -3.01 4.16
N LYS A 481 32.94 -2.52 2.97
CA LYS A 481 34.20 -2.85 2.37
C LYS A 481 35.33 -2.09 3.07
N ASN A 482 36.34 -2.81 3.54
CA ASN A 482 37.56 -2.19 3.99
C ASN A 482 38.30 -1.64 2.74
N LEU A 483 38.21 -0.35 2.54
CA LEU A 483 39.11 0.32 1.61
C LEU A 483 40.51 0.23 2.26
N ALA A 484 41.42 -0.46 1.63
CA ALA A 484 42.83 -0.34 2.00
C ALA A 484 43.17 1.16 2.01
N LYS A 485 43.77 1.62 3.11
CA LYS A 485 44.25 2.99 3.24
C LYS A 485 45.33 3.24 2.19
#